data_4c5efa53c2aa63ab2aa955abde10722c
#
_entry.id   4c5efa53c2aa63ab2aa955abde10722c
#
_cell.length_a   1.000
_cell.length_b   1.000
_cell.length_c   1.000
_cell.angle_alpha   90.00
_cell.angle_beta   90.00
_cell.angle_gamma   90.00
#
_symmetry.space_group_name_H-M   'P 1'
#
loop_
_entity.id
_entity.type
_entity.pdbx_description
1 polymer ?
#
loop_
_entity_poly.entity_id
_entity_poly.type
_entity_poly.pdbx_seq_one_letter_code
_entity_poly.pdbx_strand_id
1 'polypeptide(L)'
;MKKIFLIFSILFYFQISYTQTKSESWLDTVKFSSIDNGKIWIFENPPKDYFYKTYNFMPSDSWFETARLSAIRLPGCSASLISEDGLIMTNHHCARSSISKVTRVGENLSENGFYAKSLSEERKIPGYYVDQLQLIEDVTKEVQEAFEKGKTDEEKVQLRNKKISEIESRYSQKTGLICDVITFYNGGRYSVYGYKRYTDIRLVFAPETKIGFFGGDYDNFTYPRYDMDMSFMRIYDNGKPFKTKNYFKWSKDGAKENDVVFVIGNPGKTNRYNTISQLEFNRDVAYPYTLSLLNNMVSIYKELIQNNPEKKYVYENSLFGVTNSQKVYTGILNGLMDSYLMAKKKDFERNLKQKVFSNIELRKKYANLWDEISKIQEEKSK
;
A
#
# COMPACT_ATOMS: atom_id res chain seq x y z
N MET A 1 -16.63 -13.21 61.46
CA MET A 1 -16.23 -12.25 60.38
C MET A 1 -15.39 -12.89 59.27
N LYS A 2 -14.38 -13.76 59.52
CA LYS A 2 -13.55 -14.38 58.48
C LYS A 2 -14.30 -15.32 57.48
N LYS A 3 -15.36 -16.02 57.91
CA LYS A 3 -16.12 -16.92 57.05
C LYS A 3 -17.07 -16.18 56.06
N ILE A 4 -17.55 -15.00 56.40
CA ILE A 4 -18.43 -14.20 55.53
C ILE A 4 -17.60 -13.55 54.41
N PHE A 5 -16.34 -13.20 54.66
CA PHE A 5 -15.46 -12.65 53.62
C PHE A 5 -15.08 -13.66 52.52
N LEU A 6 -14.94 -14.95 52.91
CA LEU A 6 -14.62 -16.01 51.95
C LEU A 6 -15.80 -16.31 50.96
N ILE A 7 -17.04 -16.25 51.49
CA ILE A 7 -18.24 -16.44 50.66
C ILE A 7 -18.43 -15.28 49.68
N PHE A 8 -18.13 -14.04 50.08
CA PHE A 8 -18.21 -12.88 49.19
C PHE A 8 -17.14 -12.93 48.11
N SER A 9 -15.92 -13.39 48.40
CA SER A 9 -14.85 -13.55 47.41
C SER A 9 -15.18 -14.65 46.38
N ILE A 10 -15.76 -15.73 46.79
CA ILE A 10 -16.18 -16.81 45.87
C ILE A 10 -17.36 -16.38 44.99
N LEU A 11 -18.33 -15.65 45.53
CA LEU A 11 -19.43 -15.08 44.74
C LEU A 11 -18.96 -14.01 43.73
N PHE A 12 -17.94 -13.23 44.08
CA PHE A 12 -17.37 -12.25 43.16
C PHE A 12 -16.57 -12.91 42.01
N TYR A 13 -15.85 -14.01 42.31
CA TYR A 13 -15.16 -14.79 41.26
C TYR A 13 -16.15 -15.52 40.33
N PHE A 14 -17.26 -16.02 40.86
CA PHE A 14 -18.30 -16.63 40.01
C PHE A 14 -19.05 -15.62 39.15
N GLN A 15 -19.23 -14.38 39.59
CA GLN A 15 -19.84 -13.32 38.79
C GLN A 15 -18.93 -12.87 37.67
N ILE A 16 -17.61 -12.77 37.90
CA ILE A 16 -16.62 -12.39 36.85
C ILE A 16 -16.52 -13.48 35.77
N SER A 17 -16.53 -14.76 36.17
CA SER A 17 -16.53 -15.89 35.22
C SER A 17 -17.82 -15.97 34.38
N TYR A 18 -18.97 -15.60 34.96
CA TYR A 18 -20.27 -15.66 34.28
C TYR A 18 -20.47 -14.48 33.31
N THR A 19 -19.83 -13.31 33.56
CA THR A 19 -19.88 -12.18 32.67
C THR A 19 -18.96 -12.34 31.46
N GLN A 20 -17.82 -13.04 31.60
CA GLN A 20 -16.94 -13.31 30.45
C GLN A 20 -17.54 -14.29 29.45
N THR A 21 -18.27 -15.32 29.89
CA THR A 21 -18.91 -16.30 29.00
C THR A 21 -20.15 -15.78 28.27
N LYS A 22 -20.82 -14.75 28.79
CA LYS A 22 -22.00 -14.15 28.12
C LYS A 22 -21.62 -13.07 27.05
N SER A 23 -20.43 -12.48 27.11
CA SER A 23 -20.03 -11.42 26.19
C SER A 23 -19.55 -11.92 24.82
N GLU A 24 -19.20 -13.21 24.68
CA GLU A 24 -18.65 -13.75 23.42
C GLU A 24 -19.71 -14.32 22.47
N SER A 25 -20.88 -14.73 22.98
CA SER A 25 -21.93 -15.36 22.14
C SER A 25 -22.51 -14.45 21.05
N TRP A 26 -22.46 -13.12 21.20
CA TRP A 26 -22.95 -12.19 20.19
C TRP A 26 -21.98 -12.08 19.00
N LEU A 27 -20.69 -12.37 19.18
CA LEU A 27 -19.70 -12.34 18.10
C LEU A 27 -20.01 -13.38 17.01
N ASP A 28 -20.69 -14.48 17.36
CA ASP A 28 -21.11 -15.49 16.40
C ASP A 28 -22.22 -15.00 15.46
N THR A 29 -22.93 -13.96 15.86
CA THR A 29 -23.95 -13.31 15.02
C THR A 29 -23.42 -12.27 14.06
N VAL A 30 -22.15 -11.87 14.23
CA VAL A 30 -21.50 -10.86 13.38
C VAL A 30 -21.35 -11.41 11.97
N LYS A 31 -21.78 -10.62 10.99
CA LYS A 31 -21.72 -10.98 9.59
C LYS A 31 -20.74 -10.08 8.84
N PHE A 32 -20.00 -10.71 7.94
CA PHE A 32 -19.17 -10.03 6.97
C PHE A 32 -20.05 -9.40 5.89
N SER A 33 -19.72 -8.16 5.52
CA SER A 33 -20.31 -7.50 4.35
C SER A 33 -19.27 -7.30 3.25
N SER A 34 -19.72 -7.17 2.01
CA SER A 34 -18.82 -6.99 0.86
C SER A 34 -17.92 -5.75 0.95
N ILE A 35 -18.36 -4.73 1.72
CA ILE A 35 -17.60 -3.49 1.94
C ILE A 35 -16.43 -3.69 2.92
N ASP A 36 -16.48 -4.71 3.79
CA ASP A 36 -15.47 -4.96 4.82
C ASP A 36 -14.10 -5.34 4.24
N ASN A 37 -14.03 -5.82 3.00
CA ASN A 37 -12.77 -6.05 2.29
C ASN A 37 -12.23 -4.81 1.58
N GLY A 38 -12.93 -3.69 1.66
CA GLY A 38 -12.62 -2.49 0.91
C GLY A 38 -12.78 -2.68 -0.61
N LYS A 39 -12.43 -1.65 -1.38
CA LYS A 39 -12.63 -1.59 -2.82
C LYS A 39 -11.33 -1.17 -3.50
N ILE A 40 -10.61 -2.14 -4.08
CA ILE A 40 -9.41 -1.91 -4.87
C ILE A 40 -9.41 -2.84 -6.08
N TRP A 41 -9.04 -2.31 -7.22
CA TRP A 41 -9.00 -3.03 -8.49
C TRP A 41 -7.73 -2.71 -9.24
N ILE A 42 -7.32 -3.61 -10.13
CA ILE A 42 -6.20 -3.42 -11.04
C ILE A 42 -6.71 -2.82 -12.36
N PHE A 43 -5.84 -2.11 -13.09
CA PHE A 43 -6.21 -1.43 -14.35
C PHE A 43 -6.81 -2.36 -15.39
N GLU A 44 -6.32 -3.59 -15.48
CA GLU A 44 -6.75 -4.57 -16.48
C GLU A 44 -8.06 -5.29 -16.14
N ASN A 45 -8.56 -5.13 -14.92
CA ASN A 45 -9.80 -5.78 -14.47
C ASN A 45 -10.67 -4.84 -13.62
N PRO A 46 -11.08 -3.68 -14.16
CA PRO A 46 -12.00 -2.80 -13.48
C PRO A 46 -13.40 -3.41 -13.46
N PRO A 47 -14.14 -3.37 -12.34
CA PRO A 47 -15.47 -3.95 -12.23
C PRO A 47 -16.53 -3.01 -12.83
N LYS A 48 -16.60 -2.90 -14.15
CA LYS A 48 -17.49 -1.98 -14.88
C LYS A 48 -18.95 -2.14 -14.47
N ASP A 49 -19.44 -3.40 -14.35
CA ASP A 49 -20.80 -3.68 -13.91
C ASP A 49 -21.10 -3.20 -12.49
N TYR A 50 -20.12 -3.32 -11.59
CA TYR A 50 -20.24 -2.82 -10.22
C TYR A 50 -20.31 -1.29 -10.21
N PHE A 51 -19.50 -0.60 -11.01
CA PHE A 51 -19.55 0.87 -11.12
C PHE A 51 -20.91 1.32 -11.65
N TYR A 52 -21.43 0.65 -12.66
CA TYR A 52 -22.74 0.98 -13.20
C TYR A 52 -23.86 0.74 -12.17
N LYS A 53 -23.93 -0.47 -11.59
CA LYS A 53 -25.00 -0.85 -10.67
C LYS A 53 -24.99 -0.06 -9.38
N THR A 54 -23.78 0.30 -8.89
CA THR A 54 -23.64 0.95 -7.56
C THR A 54 -23.65 2.46 -7.66
N TYR A 55 -23.06 3.01 -8.72
CA TYR A 55 -22.82 4.45 -8.85
C TYR A 55 -23.47 5.07 -10.06
N ASN A 56 -24.18 4.30 -10.88
CA ASN A 56 -24.67 4.72 -12.19
C ASN A 56 -23.55 5.36 -13.05
N PHE A 57 -22.33 4.83 -12.96
CA PHE A 57 -21.13 5.33 -13.62
C PHE A 57 -20.59 4.28 -14.59
N MET A 58 -20.54 4.62 -15.87
CA MET A 58 -20.06 3.74 -16.94
C MET A 58 -18.92 4.41 -17.72
N PRO A 59 -17.68 4.34 -17.20
CA PRO A 59 -16.54 4.92 -17.91
C PRO A 59 -16.20 4.15 -19.18
N SER A 60 -15.78 4.90 -20.21
CA SER A 60 -15.31 4.32 -21.47
C SER A 60 -13.91 3.69 -21.31
N ASP A 61 -13.52 2.85 -22.29
CA ASP A 61 -12.16 2.30 -22.31
C ASP A 61 -11.10 3.40 -22.42
N SER A 62 -11.39 4.48 -23.16
CA SER A 62 -10.51 5.65 -23.24
C SER A 62 -10.37 6.38 -21.91
N TRP A 63 -11.39 6.38 -21.05
CA TRP A 63 -11.29 6.91 -19.69
C TRP A 63 -10.30 6.09 -18.85
N PHE A 64 -10.39 4.76 -18.89
CA PHE A 64 -9.45 3.88 -18.19
C PHE A 64 -8.02 4.02 -18.72
N GLU A 65 -7.86 4.15 -20.04
CA GLU A 65 -6.56 4.38 -20.66
C GLU A 65 -5.97 5.72 -20.22
N THR A 66 -6.76 6.79 -20.24
CA THR A 66 -6.34 8.10 -19.77
C THR A 66 -5.95 8.04 -18.28
N ALA A 67 -6.74 7.40 -17.44
CA ALA A 67 -6.45 7.23 -16.02
C ALA A 67 -5.11 6.48 -15.80
N ARG A 68 -4.88 5.38 -16.52
CA ARG A 68 -3.64 4.61 -16.47
C ARG A 68 -2.42 5.40 -16.93
N LEU A 69 -2.53 6.11 -18.05
CA LEU A 69 -1.42 6.89 -18.62
C LEU A 69 -1.16 8.20 -17.88
N SER A 70 -2.14 8.70 -17.13
CA SER A 70 -1.98 9.88 -16.26
C SER A 70 -1.38 9.54 -14.90
N ALA A 71 -1.53 8.29 -14.44
CA ALA A 71 -0.93 7.81 -13.21
C ALA A 71 0.56 7.50 -13.42
N ILE A 72 1.41 8.10 -12.59
CA ILE A 72 2.87 7.98 -12.69
C ILE A 72 3.39 7.24 -11.46
N ARG A 73 4.30 6.28 -11.68
CA ARG A 73 5.04 5.60 -10.61
C ARG A 73 6.33 6.37 -10.34
N LEU A 74 6.55 6.73 -9.09
CA LEU A 74 7.82 7.25 -8.57
C LEU A 74 8.56 6.16 -7.81
N PRO A 75 9.86 6.32 -7.49
CA PRO A 75 10.54 5.46 -6.53
C PRO A 75 9.85 5.48 -5.16
N GLY A 76 9.06 4.42 -4.86
CA GLY A 76 8.32 4.26 -3.60
C GLY A 76 7.05 5.11 -3.45
N CYS A 77 6.60 5.81 -4.48
CA CYS A 77 5.44 6.70 -4.42
C CYS A 77 4.63 6.69 -5.72
N SER A 78 3.47 7.35 -5.68
CA SER A 78 2.64 7.66 -6.84
C SER A 78 2.65 9.16 -7.14
N ALA A 79 2.42 9.51 -8.39
CA ALA A 79 2.19 10.87 -8.85
C ALA A 79 1.13 10.89 -9.95
N SER A 80 0.73 12.08 -10.36
CA SER A 80 -0.26 12.28 -11.42
C SER A 80 0.24 13.31 -12.42
N LEU A 81 0.15 13.00 -13.73
CA LEU A 81 0.22 14.02 -14.78
C LEU A 81 -1.01 14.92 -14.64
N ILE A 82 -0.79 16.22 -14.57
CA ILE A 82 -1.84 17.23 -14.36
C ILE A 82 -1.82 18.36 -15.39
N SER A 83 -0.95 18.26 -16.39
CA SER A 83 -0.93 19.18 -17.53
C SER A 83 -0.46 18.50 -18.81
N GLU A 84 -0.77 19.10 -19.94
CA GLU A 84 -0.28 18.67 -21.26
C GLU A 84 1.23 18.85 -21.42
N ASP A 85 1.88 19.62 -20.54
CA ASP A 85 3.30 19.95 -20.54
C ASP A 85 4.12 19.11 -19.54
N GLY A 86 3.63 17.91 -19.20
CA GLY A 86 4.37 16.99 -18.36
C GLY A 86 4.51 17.40 -16.90
N LEU A 87 3.70 18.36 -16.40
CA LEU A 87 3.68 18.68 -14.98
C LEU A 87 3.06 17.51 -14.21
N ILE A 88 3.77 17.06 -13.18
CA ILE A 88 3.30 16.00 -12.27
C ILE A 88 3.13 16.56 -10.87
N MET A 89 2.09 16.08 -10.18
CA MET A 89 1.82 16.36 -8.78
C MET A 89 2.07 15.10 -7.97
N THR A 90 2.74 15.23 -6.84
CA THR A 90 2.97 14.18 -5.86
C THR A 90 2.92 14.74 -4.46
N ASN A 91 3.04 13.89 -3.44
CA ASN A 91 3.15 14.33 -2.06
C ASN A 91 4.49 15.00 -1.79
N HIS A 92 4.53 15.97 -0.87
CA HIS A 92 5.77 16.59 -0.40
C HIS A 92 6.72 15.54 0.20
N HIS A 93 6.21 14.62 1.02
CA HIS A 93 7.04 13.58 1.62
C HIS A 93 7.71 12.66 0.58
N CYS A 94 7.13 12.49 -0.62
CA CYS A 94 7.73 11.76 -1.74
C CYS A 94 8.85 12.56 -2.42
N ALA A 95 8.73 13.88 -2.46
CA ALA A 95 9.70 14.79 -3.07
C ALA A 95 10.85 15.18 -2.12
N ARG A 96 10.63 15.09 -0.80
CA ARG A 96 11.50 15.65 0.24
C ARG A 96 12.97 15.23 0.12
N SER A 97 13.23 13.94 -0.12
CA SER A 97 14.61 13.46 -0.34
C SER A 97 15.29 14.05 -1.60
N SER A 98 14.53 14.57 -2.52
CA SER A 98 15.02 15.20 -3.76
C SER A 98 15.33 16.67 -3.58
N ILE A 99 14.72 17.35 -2.58
CA ILE A 99 14.93 18.77 -2.31
C ILE A 99 16.39 19.03 -1.96
N SER A 100 16.99 18.20 -1.09
CA SER A 100 18.40 18.33 -0.72
C SER A 100 19.35 18.16 -1.91
N LYS A 101 18.99 17.33 -2.90
CA LYS A 101 19.82 17.08 -4.09
C LYS A 101 19.87 18.26 -5.06
N VAL A 102 18.91 19.18 -4.98
CA VAL A 102 18.81 20.36 -5.84
C VAL A 102 19.10 21.67 -5.08
N THR A 103 19.32 21.60 -3.77
CA THR A 103 19.70 22.73 -2.92
C THR A 103 21.12 23.18 -3.26
N ARG A 104 21.32 24.45 -3.53
CA ARG A 104 22.62 25.05 -3.85
C ARG A 104 23.33 25.55 -2.59
N VAL A 105 24.63 25.80 -2.71
CA VAL A 105 25.41 26.39 -1.60
C VAL A 105 24.79 27.73 -1.18
N GLY A 106 24.54 27.90 0.11
CA GLY A 106 23.92 29.10 0.68
C GLY A 106 22.40 29.11 0.68
N GLU A 107 21.74 28.07 0.14
CA GLU A 107 20.29 27.93 0.20
C GLU A 107 19.86 26.96 1.31
N ASN A 108 18.64 27.14 1.83
CA ASN A 108 17.96 26.20 2.70
C ASN A 108 16.54 25.96 2.21
N LEU A 109 16.41 25.12 1.17
CA LEU A 109 15.11 24.86 0.54
C LEU A 109 14.16 24.07 1.46
N SER A 110 14.67 23.36 2.46
CA SER A 110 13.83 22.66 3.43
C SER A 110 13.08 23.63 4.35
N GLU A 111 13.69 24.78 4.66
CA GLU A 111 13.05 25.82 5.47
C GLU A 111 12.30 26.88 4.65
N ASN A 112 12.78 27.18 3.44
CA ASN A 112 12.26 28.29 2.65
C ASN A 112 11.33 27.84 1.51
N GLY A 113 11.23 26.51 1.27
CA GLY A 113 10.55 25.98 0.10
C GLY A 113 11.29 26.27 -1.21
N PHE A 114 10.71 25.85 -2.32
CA PHE A 114 11.19 26.10 -3.66
C PHE A 114 10.03 26.39 -4.61
N TYR A 115 10.16 27.39 -5.45
CA TYR A 115 9.24 27.69 -6.53
C TYR A 115 9.98 28.20 -7.76
N ALA A 116 9.90 27.48 -8.87
CA ALA A 116 10.42 27.91 -10.16
C ALA A 116 9.39 28.81 -10.84
N LYS A 117 9.75 30.06 -11.09
CA LYS A 117 8.90 31.05 -11.77
C LYS A 117 8.85 30.86 -13.28
N SER A 118 9.79 30.12 -13.84
CA SER A 118 9.91 29.80 -15.26
C SER A 118 10.54 28.45 -15.50
N LEU A 119 10.42 27.92 -16.73
CA LEU A 119 11.01 26.63 -17.09
C LEU A 119 12.53 26.59 -16.90
N SER A 120 13.21 27.73 -17.06
CA SER A 120 14.65 27.82 -16.88
C SER A 120 15.10 27.75 -15.42
N GLU A 121 14.20 28.00 -14.48
CA GLU A 121 14.46 27.89 -13.05
C GLU A 121 14.17 26.50 -12.49
N GLU A 122 13.48 25.67 -13.26
CA GLU A 122 13.18 24.28 -12.85
C GLU A 122 14.48 23.47 -12.70
N ARG A 123 14.66 22.80 -11.56
CA ARG A 123 15.92 22.15 -11.19
C ARG A 123 15.90 20.66 -11.45
N LYS A 124 16.78 20.18 -12.34
CA LYS A 124 16.95 18.75 -12.58
C LYS A 124 17.38 18.02 -11.31
N ILE A 125 16.65 16.95 -10.98
CA ILE A 125 16.91 16.11 -9.80
C ILE A 125 17.88 15.00 -10.21
N PRO A 126 19.11 14.97 -9.70
CA PRO A 126 20.10 13.96 -10.08
C PRO A 126 19.64 12.54 -9.72
N GLY A 127 19.73 11.62 -10.69
CA GLY A 127 19.39 10.20 -10.48
C GLY A 127 17.92 9.91 -10.22
N TYR A 128 17.02 10.87 -10.43
CA TYR A 128 15.58 10.66 -10.27
C TYR A 128 14.95 10.19 -11.58
N TYR A 129 13.91 9.38 -11.47
CA TYR A 129 13.15 8.92 -12.62
C TYR A 129 11.67 8.78 -12.28
N VAL A 130 10.86 8.74 -13.31
CA VAL A 130 9.43 8.40 -13.21
C VAL A 130 9.06 7.41 -14.29
N ASP A 131 8.12 6.53 -13.98
CA ASP A 131 7.66 5.47 -14.86
C ASP A 131 6.19 5.67 -15.20
N GLN A 132 5.87 5.63 -16.50
CA GLN A 132 4.51 5.66 -17.04
C GLN A 132 4.13 4.27 -17.55
N LEU A 133 3.05 3.70 -17.05
CA LEU A 133 2.59 2.35 -17.43
C LEU A 133 2.00 2.36 -18.85
N GLN A 134 2.71 1.77 -19.80
CA GLN A 134 2.36 1.75 -21.21
C GLN A 134 1.73 0.42 -21.64
N LEU A 135 2.22 -0.70 -21.11
CA LEU A 135 1.86 -2.05 -21.50
C LEU A 135 1.35 -2.85 -20.29
N ILE A 136 0.28 -3.60 -20.49
CA ILE A 136 -0.18 -4.63 -19.55
C ILE A 136 -0.51 -5.88 -20.37
N GLU A 137 0.07 -7.02 -19.97
CA GLU A 137 -0.18 -8.32 -20.63
C GLU A 137 -0.30 -9.42 -19.57
N ASP A 138 -1.34 -10.26 -19.70
CA ASP A 138 -1.54 -11.42 -18.83
C ASP A 138 -0.62 -12.56 -19.21
N VAL A 139 0.26 -12.96 -18.31
CA VAL A 139 1.21 -14.07 -18.47
C VAL A 139 0.99 -15.17 -17.42
N THR A 140 -0.18 -15.18 -16.79
CA THR A 140 -0.52 -16.10 -15.70
C THR A 140 -0.31 -17.55 -16.11
N LYS A 141 -0.85 -17.95 -17.28
CA LYS A 141 -0.74 -19.32 -17.78
C LYS A 141 0.72 -19.74 -17.96
N GLU A 142 1.53 -18.88 -18.59
CA GLU A 142 2.96 -19.20 -18.85
C GLU A 142 3.75 -19.38 -17.56
N VAL A 143 3.50 -18.54 -16.54
CA VAL A 143 4.18 -18.64 -15.24
C VAL A 143 3.71 -19.86 -14.45
N GLN A 144 2.38 -20.13 -14.44
CA GLN A 144 1.83 -21.28 -13.73
C GLN A 144 2.25 -22.61 -14.37
N GLU A 145 2.29 -22.73 -15.71
CA GLU A 145 2.79 -23.90 -16.39
C GLU A 145 4.29 -24.19 -16.09
N ALA A 146 5.08 -23.17 -15.89
CA ALA A 146 6.46 -23.33 -15.46
C ALA A 146 6.55 -23.80 -14.00
N PHE A 147 5.75 -23.25 -13.10
CA PHE A 147 5.66 -23.64 -11.71
C PHE A 147 5.29 -25.12 -11.55
N GLU A 148 4.27 -25.60 -12.27
CA GLU A 148 3.77 -26.98 -12.18
C GLU A 148 4.78 -28.04 -12.68
N LYS A 149 5.85 -27.67 -13.38
CA LYS A 149 6.91 -28.60 -13.82
C LYS A 149 7.88 -28.98 -12.69
N GLY A 150 7.91 -28.24 -11.60
CA GLY A 150 8.75 -28.56 -10.45
C GLY A 150 8.23 -29.76 -9.67
N LYS A 151 9.14 -30.62 -9.22
CA LYS A 151 8.84 -31.85 -8.45
C LYS A 151 8.81 -31.57 -6.94
N THR A 152 9.60 -30.60 -6.47
CA THR A 152 9.60 -30.13 -5.09
C THR A 152 9.16 -28.67 -5.02
N ASP A 153 8.82 -28.18 -3.84
CA ASP A 153 8.40 -26.78 -3.67
C ASP A 153 9.54 -25.81 -4.00
N GLU A 154 10.79 -26.17 -3.71
CA GLU A 154 11.96 -25.40 -4.08
C GLU A 154 12.12 -25.30 -5.60
N GLU A 155 11.99 -26.43 -6.31
CA GLU A 155 12.06 -26.49 -7.77
C GLU A 155 10.93 -25.66 -8.40
N LYS A 156 9.70 -25.74 -7.88
CA LYS A 156 8.56 -24.96 -8.31
C LYS A 156 8.83 -23.46 -8.21
N VAL A 157 9.35 -23.01 -7.07
CA VAL A 157 9.70 -21.60 -6.85
C VAL A 157 10.82 -21.16 -7.80
N GLN A 158 11.86 -21.97 -7.99
CA GLN A 158 12.97 -21.67 -8.90
C GLN A 158 12.49 -21.56 -10.36
N LEU A 159 11.67 -22.49 -10.83
CA LEU A 159 11.14 -22.48 -12.20
C LEU A 159 10.21 -21.29 -12.44
N ARG A 160 9.37 -20.94 -11.46
CA ARG A 160 8.54 -19.73 -11.51
C ARG A 160 9.42 -18.48 -11.65
N ASN A 161 10.40 -18.31 -10.76
CA ASN A 161 11.26 -17.12 -10.77
C ASN A 161 12.08 -17.01 -12.05
N LYS A 162 12.63 -18.13 -12.53
CA LYS A 162 13.30 -18.19 -13.83
C LYS A 162 12.39 -17.77 -14.96
N LYS A 163 11.15 -18.27 -14.98
CA LYS A 163 10.17 -17.94 -16.01
C LYS A 163 9.78 -16.46 -15.97
N ILE A 164 9.61 -15.89 -14.78
CA ILE A 164 9.35 -14.46 -14.60
C ILE A 164 10.49 -13.65 -15.25
N SER A 165 11.74 -13.92 -14.91
CA SER A 165 12.89 -13.19 -15.47
C SER A 165 13.02 -13.34 -17.00
N GLU A 166 12.71 -14.53 -17.55
CA GLU A 166 12.66 -14.76 -19.01
C GLU A 166 11.58 -13.88 -19.68
N ILE A 167 10.40 -13.78 -19.07
CA ILE A 167 9.30 -12.97 -19.55
C ILE A 167 9.66 -11.48 -19.52
N GLU A 168 10.18 -10.99 -18.39
CA GLU A 168 10.60 -9.60 -18.23
C GLU A 168 11.66 -9.21 -19.29
N SER A 169 12.66 -10.03 -19.46
CA SER A 169 13.70 -9.82 -20.50
C SER A 169 13.13 -9.80 -21.90
N ARG A 170 12.27 -10.79 -22.24
CA ARG A 170 11.62 -10.91 -23.55
C ARG A 170 10.79 -9.69 -23.89
N TYR A 171 9.94 -9.23 -22.95
CA TYR A 171 9.10 -8.06 -23.18
C TYR A 171 9.92 -6.78 -23.22
N SER A 172 10.93 -6.62 -22.39
CA SER A 172 11.83 -5.46 -22.42
C SER A 172 12.56 -5.35 -23.74
N GLN A 173 13.11 -6.45 -24.29
CA GLN A 173 13.77 -6.48 -25.59
C GLN A 173 12.80 -6.18 -26.74
N LYS A 174 11.58 -6.74 -26.68
CA LYS A 174 10.56 -6.54 -27.73
C LYS A 174 10.03 -5.12 -27.78
N THR A 175 9.89 -4.45 -26.65
CA THR A 175 9.15 -3.20 -26.54
C THR A 175 10.04 -1.97 -26.28
N GLY A 176 11.25 -2.17 -25.80
CA GLY A 176 12.13 -1.10 -25.29
C GLY A 176 11.65 -0.51 -23.95
N LEU A 177 10.64 -1.10 -23.32
CA LEU A 177 10.11 -0.67 -22.01
C LEU A 177 10.85 -1.37 -20.88
N ILE A 178 10.77 -0.81 -19.68
CA ILE A 178 11.14 -1.51 -18.45
C ILE A 178 9.96 -2.39 -18.06
N CYS A 179 10.13 -3.69 -18.12
CA CYS A 179 9.06 -4.65 -17.90
C CYS A 179 9.27 -5.40 -16.58
N ASP A 180 8.28 -5.32 -15.70
CA ASP A 180 8.20 -6.07 -14.44
C ASP A 180 7.01 -7.04 -14.52
N VAL A 181 7.16 -8.28 -14.05
CA VAL A 181 6.03 -9.20 -13.86
C VAL A 181 5.45 -8.99 -12.46
N ILE A 182 4.26 -8.40 -12.42
CA ILE A 182 3.54 -8.14 -11.17
C ILE A 182 2.71 -9.36 -10.79
N THR A 183 2.89 -9.81 -9.54
CA THR A 183 2.11 -10.91 -8.97
C THR A 183 0.90 -10.36 -8.22
N PHE A 184 -0.29 -10.76 -8.63
CA PHE A 184 -1.54 -10.41 -7.98
C PHE A 184 -2.18 -11.64 -7.32
N TYR A 185 -3.02 -11.40 -6.32
CA TYR A 185 -3.83 -12.44 -5.65
C TYR A 185 -2.99 -13.62 -5.15
N ASN A 186 -1.81 -13.33 -4.56
CA ASN A 186 -0.86 -14.34 -4.04
C ASN A 186 -0.46 -15.42 -5.08
N GLY A 187 -0.31 -15.04 -6.35
CA GLY A 187 0.04 -15.96 -7.44
C GLY A 187 -1.16 -16.44 -8.26
N GLY A 188 -2.35 -15.95 -7.97
CA GLY A 188 -3.53 -16.22 -8.80
C GLY A 188 -3.50 -15.53 -10.16
N ARG A 189 -2.69 -14.47 -10.30
CA ARG A 189 -2.48 -13.75 -11.56
C ARG A 189 -1.07 -13.21 -11.64
N TYR A 190 -0.51 -13.25 -12.85
CA TYR A 190 0.78 -12.66 -13.22
C TYR A 190 0.57 -11.79 -14.46
N SER A 191 0.96 -10.52 -14.38
CA SER A 191 0.84 -9.60 -15.51
C SER A 191 2.15 -8.87 -15.74
N VAL A 192 2.57 -8.78 -17.01
CA VAL A 192 3.69 -7.92 -17.41
C VAL A 192 3.21 -6.49 -17.39
N TYR A 193 3.87 -5.64 -16.62
CA TYR A 193 3.71 -4.20 -16.64
C TYR A 193 4.93 -3.59 -17.30
N GLY A 194 4.75 -2.98 -18.48
CA GLY A 194 5.79 -2.31 -19.24
C GLY A 194 5.73 -0.80 -19.06
N TYR A 195 6.82 -0.23 -18.57
CA TYR A 195 6.91 1.18 -18.22
C TYR A 195 7.84 1.93 -19.18
N LYS A 196 7.38 3.08 -19.67
CA LYS A 196 8.27 4.08 -20.24
C LYS A 196 8.88 4.89 -19.11
N ARG A 197 10.21 4.86 -19.00
CA ARG A 197 10.97 5.60 -17.98
C ARG A 197 11.43 6.94 -18.52
N TYR A 198 11.22 7.99 -17.72
CA TYR A 198 11.74 9.31 -17.96
C TYR A 198 12.76 9.65 -16.87
N THR A 199 13.94 10.16 -17.27
CA THR A 199 15.09 10.41 -16.36
C THR A 199 15.48 11.88 -16.26
N ASP A 200 14.89 12.76 -17.04
CA ASP A 200 15.02 14.22 -16.85
C ASP A 200 13.78 14.74 -16.12
N ILE A 201 13.85 14.68 -14.80
CA ILE A 201 12.77 15.14 -13.92
C ILE A 201 13.26 16.35 -13.17
N ARG A 202 12.46 17.43 -13.20
CA ARG A 202 12.84 18.70 -12.59
C ARG A 202 11.86 19.11 -11.51
N LEU A 203 12.39 19.59 -10.38
CA LEU A 203 11.59 20.16 -9.31
C LEU A 203 11.03 21.51 -9.77
N VAL A 204 9.72 21.68 -9.60
CA VAL A 204 8.98 22.91 -9.93
C VAL A 204 8.54 23.64 -8.68
N PHE A 205 8.01 22.89 -7.71
CA PHE A 205 7.56 23.45 -6.45
C PHE A 205 7.68 22.42 -5.33
N ALA A 206 8.12 22.88 -4.18
CA ALA A 206 8.05 22.16 -2.92
C ALA A 206 7.84 23.17 -1.79
N PRO A 207 6.84 22.98 -0.91
CA PRO A 207 6.66 23.85 0.25
C PRO A 207 7.80 23.66 1.25
N GLU A 208 7.92 24.57 2.19
CA GLU A 208 8.77 24.36 3.37
C GLU A 208 8.33 23.13 4.17
N THR A 209 9.28 22.45 4.80
CA THR A 209 9.00 21.18 5.52
C THR A 209 7.95 21.35 6.62
N LYS A 210 7.91 22.52 7.29
CA LYS A 210 6.95 22.78 8.37
C LYS A 210 5.51 22.82 7.88
N ILE A 211 5.25 23.31 6.67
CA ILE A 211 3.90 23.29 6.05
C ILE A 211 3.63 21.92 5.41
N GLY A 212 4.64 21.33 4.76
CA GLY A 212 4.50 20.03 4.09
C GLY A 212 4.40 18.84 5.04
N PHE A 213 4.66 19.06 6.34
CA PHE A 213 4.53 18.07 7.41
C PHE A 213 4.01 18.72 8.70
N PHE A 214 2.99 19.57 8.55
CA PHE A 214 2.36 20.24 9.67
C PHE A 214 1.71 19.24 10.63
N GLY A 215 1.85 19.48 11.95
CA GLY A 215 1.43 18.52 12.97
C GLY A 215 2.35 17.31 13.14
N GLY A 216 3.32 17.11 12.25
CA GLY A 216 4.35 16.08 12.35
C GLY A 216 3.76 14.67 12.42
N ASP A 217 4.45 13.79 13.14
CA ASP A 217 4.03 12.40 13.32
C ASP A 217 2.76 12.27 14.16
N TYR A 218 2.48 13.20 15.06
CA TYR A 218 1.27 13.18 15.89
C TYR A 218 -0.01 13.18 15.03
N ASP A 219 -0.08 14.03 14.01
CA ASP A 219 -1.24 14.14 13.11
C ASP A 219 -1.21 13.16 11.94
N ASN A 220 -0.11 12.42 11.78
CA ASN A 220 0.00 11.42 10.71
C ASN A 220 -1.10 10.35 10.84
N PHE A 221 -1.79 10.03 9.75
CA PHE A 221 -2.99 9.16 9.69
C PHE A 221 -4.18 9.64 10.53
N THR A 222 -4.23 10.91 10.91
CA THR A 222 -5.34 11.49 11.69
C THR A 222 -6.18 12.39 10.77
N TYR A 223 -7.50 12.31 10.88
CA TYR A 223 -8.42 13.18 10.17
C TYR A 223 -9.17 14.09 11.16
N PRO A 224 -9.31 15.37 10.86
CA PRO A 224 -8.74 16.13 9.72
C PRO A 224 -7.26 16.47 9.94
N ARG A 225 -6.50 16.52 8.84
CA ARG A 225 -5.11 16.95 8.85
C ARG A 225 -4.94 18.18 7.94
N TYR A 226 -4.34 19.24 8.48
CA TYR A 226 -4.12 20.51 7.78
C TYR A 226 -2.64 20.68 7.44
N ASP A 227 -2.22 20.07 6.35
CA ASP A 227 -0.87 20.25 5.81
C ASP A 227 -0.89 20.44 4.29
N MET A 228 0.21 20.93 3.75
CA MET A 228 0.43 21.04 2.32
C MET A 228 1.36 19.90 1.87
N ASP A 229 0.92 18.65 2.05
CA ASP A 229 1.70 17.48 1.62
C ASP A 229 1.61 17.29 0.11
N MET A 230 2.06 18.31 -0.65
CA MET A 230 2.13 18.27 -2.10
C MET A 230 3.40 18.94 -2.64
N SER A 231 3.87 18.44 -3.79
CA SER A 231 4.97 19.02 -4.56
C SER A 231 4.72 18.82 -6.05
N PHE A 232 5.32 19.69 -6.87
CA PHE A 232 5.24 19.58 -8.32
C PHE A 232 6.62 19.35 -8.90
N MET A 233 6.66 18.46 -9.87
CA MET A 233 7.82 18.20 -10.71
C MET A 233 7.38 18.23 -12.17
N ARG A 234 8.34 18.31 -13.10
CA ARG A 234 8.04 18.23 -14.54
C ARG A 234 8.92 17.18 -15.19
N ILE A 235 8.28 16.39 -16.05
CA ILE A 235 8.97 15.50 -16.97
C ILE A 235 9.50 16.30 -18.15
N TYR A 236 10.77 16.08 -18.47
CA TYR A 236 11.40 16.57 -19.70
C TYR A 236 11.75 15.37 -20.59
N ASP A 237 11.52 15.54 -21.88
CA ASP A 237 11.90 14.59 -22.93
C ASP A 237 12.70 15.35 -23.99
N ASN A 238 13.92 14.89 -24.30
CA ASN A 238 14.84 15.57 -25.24
C ASN A 238 15.05 17.06 -24.90
N GLY A 239 15.19 17.38 -23.62
CA GLY A 239 15.46 18.75 -23.14
C GLY A 239 14.27 19.73 -23.18
N LYS A 240 13.07 19.24 -23.53
CA LYS A 240 11.83 20.02 -23.55
C LYS A 240 10.80 19.43 -22.59
N PRO A 241 9.85 20.22 -22.07
CA PRO A 241 8.71 19.69 -21.34
C PRO A 241 8.00 18.59 -22.13
N PHE A 242 7.75 17.46 -21.49
CA PHE A 242 7.08 16.30 -22.10
C PHE A 242 5.65 16.66 -22.49
N LYS A 243 5.30 16.44 -23.77
CA LYS A 243 3.95 16.70 -24.27
C LYS A 243 3.11 15.44 -24.23
N THR A 244 1.91 15.55 -23.64
CA THR A 244 0.93 14.46 -23.54
C THR A 244 -0.49 14.96 -23.63
N LYS A 245 -1.37 14.13 -24.22
CA LYS A 245 -2.83 14.32 -24.16
C LYS A 245 -3.47 13.64 -22.93
N ASN A 246 -2.71 12.76 -22.27
CA ASN A 246 -3.19 11.98 -21.14
C ASN A 246 -2.71 12.63 -19.84
N TYR A 247 -3.59 13.35 -19.18
CA TYR A 247 -3.38 13.95 -17.86
C TYR A 247 -4.71 14.14 -17.16
N PHE A 248 -4.70 14.19 -15.84
CA PHE A 248 -5.88 14.51 -15.05
C PHE A 248 -6.14 16.02 -15.11
N LYS A 249 -7.30 16.36 -15.62
CA LYS A 249 -7.73 17.76 -15.66
C LYS A 249 -8.05 18.24 -14.25
N TRP A 250 -7.60 19.44 -13.92
CA TRP A 250 -7.91 20.05 -12.63
C TRP A 250 -9.40 20.39 -12.54
N SER A 251 -10.07 19.91 -11.48
CA SER A 251 -11.46 20.29 -11.21
C SER A 251 -11.50 21.68 -10.59
N LYS A 252 -12.26 22.60 -11.19
CA LYS A 252 -12.44 23.94 -10.64
C LYS A 252 -13.39 23.97 -9.44
N ASP A 253 -14.35 23.03 -9.42
CA ASP A 253 -15.41 22.97 -8.42
C ASP A 253 -15.13 21.99 -7.29
N GLY A 254 -14.06 21.19 -7.41
CA GLY A 254 -13.73 20.10 -6.49
C GLY A 254 -14.73 18.95 -6.55
N ALA A 255 -14.69 18.08 -5.54
CA ALA A 255 -15.67 17.02 -5.34
C ALA A 255 -16.76 17.49 -4.37
N LYS A 256 -18.00 17.08 -4.63
CA LYS A 256 -19.16 17.35 -3.77
C LYS A 256 -19.49 16.11 -2.95
N GLU A 257 -20.30 16.29 -1.93
CA GLU A 257 -20.83 15.18 -1.15
C GLU A 257 -21.58 14.21 -2.06
N ASN A 258 -21.32 12.91 -1.89
CA ASN A 258 -21.84 11.80 -2.70
C ASN A 258 -21.29 11.70 -4.15
N ASP A 259 -20.33 12.52 -4.55
CA ASP A 259 -19.64 12.29 -5.82
C ASP A 259 -18.83 10.99 -5.77
N VAL A 260 -18.80 10.27 -6.90
CA VAL A 260 -17.93 9.08 -7.06
C VAL A 260 -16.52 9.54 -7.29
N VAL A 261 -15.61 9.13 -6.42
CA VAL A 261 -14.19 9.44 -6.51
C VAL A 261 -13.34 8.18 -6.58
N PHE A 262 -12.22 8.26 -7.30
CA PHE A 262 -11.26 7.18 -7.44
C PHE A 262 -9.89 7.65 -6.98
N VAL A 263 -9.23 6.86 -6.13
CA VAL A 263 -7.82 7.03 -5.81
C VAL A 263 -7.01 6.13 -6.74
N ILE A 264 -6.20 6.73 -7.60
CA ILE A 264 -5.43 6.03 -8.61
C ILE A 264 -3.94 6.14 -8.27
N GLY A 265 -3.23 4.99 -8.29
CA GLY A 265 -1.81 4.99 -7.99
C GLY A 265 -1.21 3.60 -7.94
N ASN A 266 -0.03 3.52 -7.33
CA ASN A 266 0.75 2.30 -7.19
C ASN A 266 0.88 1.96 -5.70
N PRO A 267 -0.12 1.28 -5.08
CA PRO A 267 -0.05 0.89 -3.68
C PRO A 267 1.07 -0.12 -3.47
N GLY A 268 1.69 -0.10 -2.29
CA GLY A 268 2.78 -1.01 -1.98
C GLY A 268 2.31 -2.45 -1.85
N LYS A 269 1.60 -2.78 -0.78
CA LYS A 269 1.17 -4.15 -0.47
C LYS A 269 -0.22 -4.17 0.18
N THR A 270 -1.03 -5.17 -0.18
CA THR A 270 -2.34 -5.40 0.44
C THR A 270 -2.46 -6.85 0.93
N ASN A 271 -3.07 -7.06 2.10
CA ASN A 271 -3.26 -8.37 2.72
C ASN A 271 -4.75 -8.60 3.04
N ARG A 272 -5.59 -8.61 2.01
CA ARG A 272 -7.06 -8.64 2.19
C ARG A 272 -7.62 -10.02 2.50
N TYR A 273 -7.01 -11.06 1.94
CA TYR A 273 -7.50 -12.42 1.95
C TYR A 273 -6.64 -13.35 2.81
N ASN A 274 -6.05 -12.83 3.88
CA ASN A 274 -5.36 -13.66 4.84
C ASN A 274 -6.37 -14.59 5.54
N THR A 275 -5.96 -15.82 5.79
CA THR A 275 -6.71 -16.76 6.62
C THR A 275 -6.70 -16.33 8.09
N ILE A 276 -7.61 -16.85 8.88
CA ILE A 276 -7.66 -16.54 10.32
C ILE A 276 -6.36 -16.93 11.01
N SER A 277 -5.78 -18.08 10.68
CA SER A 277 -4.49 -18.49 11.25
C SER A 277 -3.35 -17.52 10.92
N GLN A 278 -3.33 -16.94 9.70
CA GLN A 278 -2.36 -15.90 9.34
C GLN A 278 -2.61 -14.60 10.11
N LEU A 279 -3.86 -14.20 10.31
CA LEU A 279 -4.19 -13.00 11.09
C LEU A 279 -3.82 -13.16 12.56
N GLU A 280 -4.07 -14.32 13.13
CA GLU A 280 -3.71 -14.66 14.52
C GLU A 280 -2.18 -14.71 14.69
N PHE A 281 -1.43 -15.33 13.78
CA PHE A 281 0.03 -15.28 13.79
C PHE A 281 0.55 -13.83 13.72
N ASN A 282 -0.03 -13.00 12.86
CA ASN A 282 0.36 -11.59 12.76
C ASN A 282 0.06 -10.83 14.05
N ARG A 283 -1.10 -11.09 14.69
CA ARG A 283 -1.51 -10.45 15.94
C ARG A 283 -0.61 -10.84 17.12
N ASP A 284 -0.32 -12.14 17.24
CA ASP A 284 0.28 -12.70 18.44
C ASP A 284 1.82 -12.77 18.39
N VAL A 285 2.40 -12.80 17.17
CA VAL A 285 3.85 -12.99 16.97
C VAL A 285 4.47 -11.89 16.11
N ALA A 286 4.07 -11.78 14.83
CA ALA A 286 4.83 -11.00 13.86
C ALA A 286 4.76 -9.49 14.12
N TYR A 287 3.58 -8.93 14.40
CA TYR A 287 3.42 -7.50 14.59
C TYR A 287 3.89 -6.99 15.96
N PRO A 288 3.71 -7.70 17.09
CA PRO A 288 4.37 -7.36 18.33
C PRO A 288 5.90 -7.29 18.21
N TYR A 289 6.52 -8.28 17.55
CA TYR A 289 7.94 -8.28 17.28
C TYR A 289 8.36 -7.08 16.41
N THR A 290 7.66 -6.86 15.31
CA THR A 290 7.94 -5.71 14.42
C THR A 290 7.82 -4.38 15.16
N LEU A 291 6.79 -4.20 16.00
CA LEU A 291 6.62 -2.99 16.81
C LEU A 291 7.74 -2.81 17.83
N SER A 292 8.22 -3.88 18.46
CA SER A 292 9.37 -3.82 19.36
C SER A 292 10.61 -3.27 18.64
N LEU A 293 10.91 -3.77 17.45
CA LEU A 293 12.02 -3.27 16.62
C LEU A 293 11.83 -1.79 16.26
N LEU A 294 10.65 -1.41 15.77
CA LEU A 294 10.36 -0.04 15.38
C LEU A 294 10.45 0.93 16.57
N ASN A 295 9.96 0.53 17.76
CA ASN A 295 10.08 1.32 18.96
C ASN A 295 11.54 1.58 19.35
N ASN A 296 12.39 0.55 19.26
CA ASN A 296 13.83 0.68 19.51
C ASN A 296 14.48 1.63 18.48
N MET A 297 14.14 1.49 17.20
CA MET A 297 14.66 2.39 16.15
C MET A 297 14.24 3.85 16.38
N VAL A 298 13.00 4.10 16.79
CA VAL A 298 12.52 5.45 17.13
C VAL A 298 13.35 6.04 18.26
N SER A 299 13.62 5.25 19.31
CA SER A 299 14.44 5.70 20.45
C SER A 299 15.87 6.04 20.02
N ILE A 300 16.49 5.19 19.21
CA ILE A 300 17.85 5.40 18.68
C ILE A 300 17.91 6.68 17.81
N TYR A 301 16.97 6.88 16.90
CA TYR A 301 16.98 8.09 16.06
C TYR A 301 16.75 9.36 16.86
N LYS A 302 15.90 9.33 17.89
CA LYS A 302 15.72 10.48 18.81
C LYS A 302 17.01 10.83 19.55
N GLU A 303 17.73 9.82 20.04
CA GLU A 303 19.03 10.01 20.67
C GLU A 303 20.09 10.54 19.70
N LEU A 304 20.16 9.98 18.47
CA LEU A 304 21.08 10.46 17.45
C LEU A 304 20.83 11.92 17.08
N ILE A 305 19.58 12.36 16.99
CA ILE A 305 19.21 13.74 16.70
C ILE A 305 19.67 14.68 17.83
N GLN A 306 19.52 14.26 19.09
CA GLN A 306 19.96 15.05 20.25
C GLN A 306 21.48 15.17 20.30
N ASN A 307 22.21 14.10 20.02
CA ASN A 307 23.66 14.02 20.14
C ASN A 307 24.42 14.55 18.93
N ASN A 308 23.77 14.73 17.76
CA ASN A 308 24.40 15.16 16.51
C ASN A 308 23.56 16.24 15.80
N PRO A 309 23.50 17.48 16.32
CA PRO A 309 22.67 18.53 15.76
C PRO A 309 22.98 18.85 14.28
N GLU A 310 24.25 18.69 13.87
CA GLU A 310 24.72 18.92 12.50
C GLU A 310 24.16 17.91 11.47
N LYS A 311 23.75 16.72 11.92
CA LYS A 311 23.15 15.67 11.11
C LYS A 311 21.62 15.53 11.34
N LYS A 312 21.04 16.44 12.10
CA LYS A 312 19.63 16.42 12.50
C LYS A 312 18.71 16.12 11.30
N TYR A 313 18.87 16.84 10.19
CA TYR A 313 18.03 16.67 9.00
C TYR A 313 18.05 15.25 8.42
N VAL A 314 19.23 14.60 8.41
CA VAL A 314 19.38 13.22 7.92
C VAL A 314 18.63 12.24 8.82
N TYR A 315 18.82 12.37 10.13
CA TYR A 315 18.19 11.48 11.10
C TYR A 315 16.68 11.71 11.23
N GLU A 316 16.20 12.96 11.09
CA GLU A 316 14.77 13.28 11.05
C GLU A 316 14.09 12.60 9.86
N ASN A 317 14.70 12.59 8.67
CA ASN A 317 14.15 11.89 7.52
C ASN A 317 14.00 10.39 7.76
N SER A 318 14.98 9.77 8.41
CA SER A 318 14.91 8.35 8.80
C SER A 318 13.85 8.12 9.89
N LEU A 319 13.79 8.99 10.88
CA LEU A 319 12.80 8.94 11.96
C LEU A 319 11.37 8.99 11.39
N PHE A 320 11.10 9.88 10.43
CA PHE A 320 9.77 9.98 9.80
C PHE A 320 9.34 8.66 9.15
N GLY A 321 10.24 7.95 8.46
CA GLY A 321 9.94 6.65 7.87
C GLY A 321 9.64 5.58 8.91
N VAL A 322 10.41 5.58 10.01
CA VAL A 322 10.24 4.62 11.11
C VAL A 322 8.95 4.87 11.89
N THR A 323 8.66 6.13 12.26
CA THR A 323 7.44 6.50 12.99
C THR A 323 6.19 6.28 12.15
N ASN A 324 6.26 6.52 10.83
CA ASN A 324 5.19 6.17 9.89
C ASN A 324 4.88 4.66 9.95
N SER A 325 5.90 3.82 9.86
CA SER A 325 5.76 2.37 9.96
C SER A 325 5.24 1.93 11.33
N GLN A 326 5.75 2.52 12.41
CA GLN A 326 5.29 2.25 13.78
C GLN A 326 3.78 2.51 13.92
N LYS A 327 3.29 3.65 13.43
CA LYS A 327 1.87 3.99 13.46
C LYS A 327 1.01 3.00 12.67
N VAL A 328 1.46 2.61 11.46
CA VAL A 328 0.78 1.61 10.63
C VAL A 328 0.64 0.29 11.38
N TYR A 329 1.73 -0.26 11.90
CA TYR A 329 1.69 -1.55 12.60
C TYR A 329 0.93 -1.47 13.93
N THR A 330 0.98 -0.35 14.64
CA THR A 330 0.15 -0.11 15.83
C THR A 330 -1.34 -0.15 15.47
N GLY A 331 -1.75 0.56 14.41
CA GLY A 331 -3.13 0.58 13.97
C GLY A 331 -3.63 -0.78 13.49
N ILE A 332 -2.80 -1.53 12.73
CA ILE A 332 -3.15 -2.88 12.29
C ILE A 332 -3.27 -3.83 13.48
N LEU A 333 -2.33 -3.80 14.42
CA LEU A 333 -2.37 -4.65 15.60
C LEU A 333 -3.60 -4.36 16.46
N ASN A 334 -3.93 -3.09 16.69
CA ASN A 334 -5.15 -2.70 17.39
C ASN A 334 -6.41 -3.24 16.69
N GLY A 335 -6.45 -3.16 15.35
CA GLY A 335 -7.54 -3.75 14.57
C GLY A 335 -7.63 -5.27 14.68
N LEU A 336 -6.50 -5.98 14.79
CA LEU A 336 -6.48 -7.44 15.00
C LEU A 336 -6.83 -7.85 16.43
N MET A 337 -6.65 -6.94 17.42
CA MET A 337 -7.10 -7.12 18.79
C MET A 337 -8.61 -6.84 18.96
N ASP A 338 -9.23 -6.18 18.00
CA ASP A 338 -10.68 -5.93 18.00
C ASP A 338 -11.43 -7.23 17.68
N SER A 339 -12.14 -7.76 18.68
CA SER A 339 -12.90 -9.02 18.56
C SER A 339 -14.03 -8.94 17.54
N TYR A 340 -14.64 -7.76 17.34
CA TYR A 340 -15.68 -7.55 16.33
C TYR A 340 -15.13 -7.62 14.91
N LEU A 341 -13.99 -6.96 14.65
CA LEU A 341 -13.32 -7.04 13.36
C LEU A 341 -12.85 -8.47 13.06
N MET A 342 -12.31 -9.17 14.06
CA MET A 342 -11.91 -10.58 13.90
C MET A 342 -13.12 -11.50 13.67
N ALA A 343 -14.26 -11.25 14.31
CA ALA A 343 -15.48 -12.01 14.06
C ALA A 343 -15.98 -11.85 12.61
N LYS A 344 -15.91 -10.66 12.04
CA LYS A 344 -16.19 -10.43 10.60
C LYS A 344 -15.26 -11.25 9.70
N LYS A 345 -13.96 -11.28 10.00
CA LYS A 345 -12.99 -12.08 9.22
C LYS A 345 -13.26 -13.59 9.37
N LYS A 346 -13.61 -14.06 10.55
CA LYS A 346 -14.04 -15.46 10.79
C LYS A 346 -15.29 -15.81 9.99
N ASP A 347 -16.30 -14.93 9.96
CA ASP A 347 -17.51 -15.16 9.15
C ASP A 347 -17.19 -15.21 7.66
N PHE A 348 -16.31 -14.33 7.15
CA PHE A 348 -15.85 -14.38 5.77
C PHE A 348 -15.18 -15.72 5.42
N GLU A 349 -14.20 -16.15 6.22
CA GLU A 349 -13.51 -17.42 5.99
C GLU A 349 -14.46 -18.62 6.06
N ARG A 350 -15.37 -18.65 7.04
CA ARG A 350 -16.40 -19.67 7.16
C ARG A 350 -17.26 -19.77 5.90
N ASN A 351 -17.74 -18.64 5.41
CA ASN A 351 -18.57 -18.58 4.20
C ASN A 351 -17.78 -19.01 2.94
N LEU A 352 -16.51 -18.65 2.85
CA LEU A 352 -15.62 -19.09 1.77
C LEU A 352 -15.40 -20.60 1.81
N LYS A 353 -15.08 -21.15 3.00
CA LYS A 353 -14.95 -22.60 3.20
C LYS A 353 -16.22 -23.35 2.79
N GLN A 354 -17.39 -22.89 3.22
CA GLN A 354 -18.66 -23.51 2.84
C GLN A 354 -18.86 -23.58 1.32
N LYS A 355 -18.54 -22.49 0.60
CA LYS A 355 -18.62 -22.46 -0.87
C LYS A 355 -17.63 -23.43 -1.53
N VAL A 356 -16.42 -23.53 -1.02
CA VAL A 356 -15.42 -24.47 -1.53
C VAL A 356 -15.85 -25.91 -1.27
N PHE A 357 -16.32 -26.23 -0.04
CA PHE A 357 -16.72 -27.59 0.32
C PHE A 357 -18.01 -28.06 -0.35
N SER A 358 -18.92 -27.15 -0.72
CA SER A 358 -20.14 -27.47 -1.45
C SER A 358 -19.91 -27.75 -2.94
N ASN A 359 -18.77 -27.34 -3.51
CA ASN A 359 -18.41 -27.60 -4.91
C ASN A 359 -17.41 -28.76 -4.98
N ILE A 360 -17.75 -29.84 -5.67
CA ILE A 360 -16.95 -31.08 -5.75
C ILE A 360 -15.54 -30.82 -6.28
N GLU A 361 -15.39 -30.03 -7.33
CA GLU A 361 -14.09 -29.76 -7.96
C GLU A 361 -13.21 -28.86 -7.09
N LEU A 362 -13.80 -27.81 -6.50
CA LEU A 362 -13.08 -26.94 -5.57
C LEU A 362 -12.68 -27.70 -4.31
N ARG A 363 -13.56 -28.57 -3.80
CA ARG A 363 -13.27 -29.40 -2.63
C ARG A 363 -12.10 -30.36 -2.87
N LYS A 364 -12.07 -31.05 -4.03
CA LYS A 364 -10.94 -31.92 -4.40
C LYS A 364 -9.61 -31.17 -4.38
N LYS A 365 -9.60 -29.90 -4.85
CA LYS A 365 -8.40 -29.12 -5.03
C LYS A 365 -7.95 -28.38 -3.76
N TYR A 366 -8.89 -27.93 -2.92
CA TYR A 366 -8.61 -26.97 -1.87
C TYR A 366 -9.07 -27.39 -0.46
N ALA A 367 -9.51 -28.66 -0.26
CA ALA A 367 -10.02 -29.07 1.05
C ALA A 367 -9.03 -28.90 2.19
N ASN A 368 -7.74 -29.17 1.95
CA ASN A 368 -6.68 -29.12 2.96
C ASN A 368 -5.99 -27.77 3.09
N LEU A 369 -6.33 -26.80 2.21
CA LEU A 369 -5.59 -25.53 2.09
C LEU A 369 -5.48 -24.77 3.42
N TRP A 370 -6.57 -24.68 4.16
CA TRP A 370 -6.59 -23.95 5.44
C TRP A 370 -5.77 -24.64 6.53
N ASP A 371 -5.82 -25.96 6.57
CA ASP A 371 -5.06 -26.77 7.54
C ASP A 371 -3.56 -26.70 7.24
N GLU A 372 -3.17 -26.74 5.96
CA GLU A 372 -1.79 -26.56 5.53
C GLU A 372 -1.26 -25.16 5.89
N ILE A 373 -2.06 -24.11 5.62
CA ILE A 373 -1.68 -22.74 5.99
C ILE A 373 -1.57 -22.62 7.52
N SER A 374 -2.50 -23.17 8.29
CA SER A 374 -2.46 -23.14 9.76
C SER A 374 -1.20 -23.80 10.30
N LYS A 375 -0.87 -24.99 9.81
CA LYS A 375 0.35 -25.71 10.19
C LYS A 375 1.62 -24.90 9.92
N ILE A 376 1.69 -24.21 8.77
CA ILE A 376 2.83 -23.32 8.45
C ILE A 376 2.92 -22.18 9.46
N GLN A 377 1.78 -21.59 9.89
CA GLN A 377 1.82 -20.52 10.89
C GLN A 377 2.26 -21.04 12.27
N GLU A 378 1.84 -22.23 12.67
CA GLU A 378 2.30 -22.90 13.89
C GLU A 378 3.81 -23.15 13.88
N GLU A 379 4.36 -23.59 12.73
CA GLU A 379 5.81 -23.79 12.57
C GLU A 379 6.59 -22.46 12.66
N LYS A 380 6.06 -21.40 12.08
CA LYS A 380 6.67 -20.05 12.17
C LYS A 380 6.64 -19.44 13.56
N SER A 381 5.73 -19.91 14.42
CA SER A 381 5.59 -19.40 15.79
C SER A 381 6.59 -20.03 16.77
N LYS A 382 7.28 -21.09 16.38
CA LYS A 382 8.36 -21.74 17.14
C LYS A 382 9.68 -20.99 17.00
#